data_73f93ce6621528db47e9cfab3c570744
#
_entry.id   73f93ce6621528db47e9cfab3c570744
#
_cell.length_a   1.000
_cell.length_b   1.000
_cell.length_c   1.000
_cell.angle_alpha   90.00
_cell.angle_beta   90.00
_cell.angle_gamma   90.00
#
_symmetry.space_group_name_H-M   'P 1'
#
loop_
_entity.id
_entity.type
_entity.pdbx_description
1 polymer ?
#
loop_
_entity_poly.entity_id
_entity_poly.type
_entity_poly.pdbx_seq_one_letter_code
_entity_poly.pdbx_strand_id
1 'polypeptide(L)'
;MFLQCSDNNRGSTVLNLFDNAVESYGLPSWVRADQGGENVEVSLFMLSHPARGPGRGSMITGSSVHNQRIERLWRDVFTGVVGLYYNLFSHLEGTETLDIDNEIHIFCLHYVYLPRINNHLHVWKEGWIRKPICTENSMTPRQLFISGMMRIAGSSHTIAKEMFEDLREVRSQKYLHLLNKLGSQWQQNCGTSKEPREV
;
A
#
# COMPACT_ATOMS: atom_id res chain seq x y z
N MET A 1 -0.95 -1.57 -4.60
CA MET A 1 0.43 -2.10 -4.48
C MET A 1 0.98 -1.68 -3.12
N PHE A 2 1.42 -2.62 -2.29
CA PHE A 2 2.25 -2.31 -1.13
C PHE A 2 3.73 -2.50 -1.49
N LEU A 3 4.58 -1.66 -0.94
CA LEU A 3 6.02 -1.67 -1.15
C LEU A 3 6.66 -1.02 0.07
N GLN A 4 7.44 -1.79 0.81
CA GLN A 4 8.06 -1.35 2.06
C GLN A 4 9.36 -2.11 2.31
N CYS A 5 10.32 -1.45 2.93
CA CYS A 5 11.51 -2.04 3.51
C CYS A 5 11.25 -2.34 4.98
N SER A 6 11.65 -3.51 5.44
CA SER A 6 11.52 -3.98 6.82
C SER A 6 12.86 -4.48 7.33
N ASP A 7 13.02 -4.56 8.64
CA ASP A 7 14.17 -5.12 9.33
C ASP A 7 14.16 -6.66 9.41
N ASN A 8 13.08 -7.25 8.94
CA ASN A 8 12.90 -8.69 8.96
C ASN A 8 12.04 -9.18 7.79
N ASN A 9 12.06 -10.50 7.53
CA ASN A 9 11.26 -11.17 6.52
C ASN A 9 10.30 -12.20 7.15
N ARG A 10 9.61 -11.83 8.23
CA ARG A 10 8.65 -12.71 8.90
C ARG A 10 7.31 -12.71 8.19
N GLY A 11 6.63 -13.86 8.19
CA GLY A 11 5.30 -13.99 7.61
C GLY A 11 4.30 -12.98 8.18
N SER A 12 4.34 -12.72 9.50
CA SER A 12 3.50 -11.72 10.16
C SER A 12 3.75 -10.29 9.66
N THR A 13 5.00 -9.95 9.33
CA THR A 13 5.34 -8.64 8.74
C THR A 13 4.74 -8.50 7.35
N VAL A 14 4.84 -9.55 6.54
CA VAL A 14 4.27 -9.56 5.18
C VAL A 14 2.74 -9.56 5.24
N LEU A 15 2.14 -10.32 6.18
CA LEU A 15 0.69 -10.31 6.38
C LEU A 15 0.16 -8.93 6.77
N ASN A 16 0.82 -8.23 7.71
CA ASN A 16 0.42 -6.88 8.11
C ASN A 16 0.45 -5.90 6.92
N LEU A 17 1.48 -5.99 6.06
CA LEU A 17 1.58 -5.18 4.84
C LEU A 17 0.48 -5.52 3.83
N PHE A 18 0.15 -6.79 3.71
CA PHE A 18 -0.93 -7.27 2.85
C PHE A 18 -2.28 -6.80 3.36
N ASP A 19 -2.54 -6.87 4.66
CA ASP A 19 -3.78 -6.44 5.31
C ASP A 19 -4.02 -4.94 5.12
N ASN A 20 -3.02 -4.11 5.37
CA ASN A 20 -3.07 -2.67 5.05
C ASN A 20 -3.37 -2.39 3.57
N ALA A 21 -2.89 -3.24 2.67
CA ALA A 21 -3.19 -3.12 1.25
C ALA A 21 -4.63 -3.56 0.95
N VAL A 22 -5.14 -4.57 1.63
CA VAL A 22 -6.55 -5.01 1.53
C VAL A 22 -7.49 -3.92 2.02
N GLU A 23 -7.19 -3.26 3.14
CA GLU A 23 -7.95 -2.11 3.63
C GLU A 23 -7.96 -0.95 2.62
N SER A 24 -6.82 -0.69 1.97
CA SER A 24 -6.68 0.45 1.04
C SER A 24 -7.27 0.19 -0.34
N TYR A 25 -7.20 -1.04 -0.84
CA TYR A 25 -7.50 -1.39 -2.23
C TYR A 25 -8.58 -2.47 -2.40
N GLY A 26 -9.08 -3.03 -1.30
CA GLY A 26 -10.00 -4.16 -1.27
C GLY A 26 -9.30 -5.52 -1.42
N LEU A 27 -10.02 -6.57 -1.04
CA LEU A 27 -9.53 -7.94 -1.06
C LEU A 27 -9.36 -8.45 -2.51
N PRO A 28 -8.15 -8.86 -2.93
CA PRO A 28 -7.94 -9.35 -4.29
C PRO A 28 -8.68 -10.68 -4.53
N SER A 29 -9.06 -10.93 -5.78
CA SER A 29 -9.72 -12.19 -6.16
C SER A 29 -8.79 -13.38 -5.99
N TRP A 30 -7.51 -13.20 -6.27
CA TRP A 30 -6.46 -14.20 -6.09
C TRP A 30 -5.11 -13.53 -5.89
N VAL A 31 -4.24 -14.22 -5.17
CA VAL A 31 -2.84 -13.82 -4.95
C VAL A 31 -1.93 -14.89 -5.54
N ARG A 32 -0.87 -14.46 -6.19
CA ARG A 32 0.21 -15.36 -6.62
C ARG A 32 1.46 -15.02 -5.83
N ALA A 33 2.07 -16.03 -5.24
CA ALA A 33 3.36 -15.93 -4.57
C ALA A 33 4.24 -17.15 -4.92
N ASP A 34 5.52 -17.04 -4.67
CA ASP A 34 6.42 -18.19 -4.64
C ASP A 34 6.23 -19.00 -3.34
N GLN A 35 7.02 -20.06 -3.20
CA GLN A 35 6.92 -20.97 -2.04
C GLN A 35 7.77 -20.50 -0.84
N GLY A 36 7.97 -19.19 -0.70
CA GLY A 36 8.66 -18.60 0.45
C GLY A 36 7.89 -18.75 1.75
N GLY A 37 8.60 -18.97 2.86
CA GLY A 37 7.99 -19.10 4.19
C GLY A 37 7.27 -17.83 4.65
N GLU A 38 7.71 -16.67 4.19
CA GLU A 38 7.10 -15.36 4.44
C GLU A 38 5.69 -15.22 3.85
N ASN A 39 5.35 -16.02 2.82
CA ASN A 39 4.06 -15.98 2.15
C ASN A 39 3.01 -16.90 2.77
N VAL A 40 3.37 -17.71 3.76
CA VAL A 40 2.48 -18.72 4.37
C VAL A 40 1.29 -18.05 5.06
N GLU A 41 1.50 -16.98 5.82
CA GLU A 41 0.42 -16.30 6.54
C GLU A 41 -0.56 -15.59 5.59
N VAL A 42 -0.07 -15.00 4.51
CA VAL A 42 -0.93 -14.44 3.44
C VAL A 42 -1.73 -15.55 2.76
N SER A 43 -1.12 -16.71 2.54
CA SER A 43 -1.81 -17.87 1.97
C SER A 43 -2.94 -18.36 2.88
N LEU A 44 -2.68 -18.48 4.18
CA LEU A 44 -3.68 -18.84 5.17
C LEU A 44 -4.81 -17.81 5.23
N PHE A 45 -4.49 -16.52 5.23
CA PHE A 45 -5.47 -15.45 5.18
C PHE A 45 -6.41 -15.61 3.96
N MET A 46 -5.86 -15.78 2.76
CA MET A 46 -6.64 -15.91 1.52
C MET A 46 -7.48 -17.18 1.50
N LEU A 47 -6.99 -18.29 2.06
CA LEU A 47 -7.70 -19.57 2.10
C LEU A 47 -8.77 -19.64 3.20
N SER A 48 -8.59 -18.92 4.31
CA SER A 48 -9.54 -18.90 5.44
C SER A 48 -10.59 -17.81 5.32
N HIS A 49 -10.36 -16.78 4.48
CA HIS A 49 -11.26 -15.64 4.35
C HIS A 49 -12.64 -16.07 3.80
N PRO A 50 -13.79 -15.66 4.42
CA PRO A 50 -15.13 -16.08 4.01
C PRO A 50 -15.49 -15.79 2.55
N ALA A 51 -15.02 -14.66 2.00
CA ALA A 51 -15.23 -14.25 0.61
C ALA A 51 -14.26 -14.94 -0.37
N ARG A 52 -13.35 -15.77 0.11
CA ARG A 52 -12.34 -16.54 -0.65
C ARG A 52 -12.45 -18.00 -0.26
N GLY A 53 -11.38 -18.68 -0.02
CA GLY A 53 -11.37 -20.05 0.47
C GLY A 53 -10.76 -21.05 -0.50
N PRO A 54 -10.62 -22.30 -0.09
CA PRO A 54 -10.07 -23.36 -0.91
C PRO A 54 -10.99 -23.68 -2.10
N GLY A 55 -10.40 -24.12 -3.20
CA GLY A 55 -11.14 -24.49 -4.41
C GLY A 55 -11.56 -23.36 -5.33
N ARG A 56 -11.38 -22.08 -4.91
CA ARG A 56 -11.66 -20.90 -5.74
C ARG A 56 -10.44 -20.33 -6.47
N GLY A 57 -9.27 -20.97 -6.35
CA GLY A 57 -8.02 -20.43 -6.90
C GLY A 57 -7.57 -19.12 -6.24
N SER A 58 -8.00 -18.89 -5.01
CA SER A 58 -7.71 -17.65 -4.27
C SER A 58 -6.23 -17.45 -3.99
N MET A 59 -5.46 -18.55 -3.89
CA MET A 59 -4.02 -18.54 -3.73
C MET A 59 -3.38 -19.44 -4.78
N ILE A 60 -2.41 -18.91 -5.51
CA ILE A 60 -1.63 -19.61 -6.51
C ILE A 60 -0.18 -19.58 -6.06
N THR A 61 0.33 -20.74 -5.66
CA THR A 61 1.74 -20.94 -5.35
C THR A 61 2.43 -21.60 -6.53
N GLY A 62 3.66 -21.21 -6.83
CA GLY A 62 4.39 -21.79 -7.94
C GLY A 62 5.84 -21.34 -8.00
N SER A 63 6.56 -21.85 -8.98
CA SER A 63 7.93 -21.44 -9.24
C SER A 63 8.00 -19.94 -9.59
N SER A 64 9.05 -19.26 -9.11
CA SER A 64 9.36 -17.85 -9.39
C SER A 64 9.40 -17.51 -10.88
N VAL A 65 9.75 -18.46 -11.74
CA VAL A 65 9.80 -18.31 -13.20
C VAL A 65 8.49 -17.76 -13.80
N HIS A 66 7.36 -17.97 -13.14
CA HIS A 66 6.06 -17.46 -13.59
C HIS A 66 5.75 -16.05 -13.07
N ASN A 67 6.64 -15.44 -12.28
CA ASN A 67 6.45 -14.15 -11.63
C ASN A 67 7.12 -12.98 -12.39
N GLN A 68 7.31 -13.11 -13.70
CA GLN A 68 8.04 -12.13 -14.54
C GLN A 68 7.60 -10.67 -14.36
N ARG A 69 6.32 -10.40 -14.05
CA ARG A 69 5.82 -9.03 -13.82
C ARG A 69 6.39 -8.43 -12.53
N ILE A 70 6.43 -9.21 -11.46
CA ILE A 70 6.98 -8.74 -10.19
C ILE A 70 8.51 -8.63 -10.25
N GLU A 71 9.18 -9.54 -10.98
CA GLU A 71 10.63 -9.47 -11.18
C GLU A 71 11.04 -8.21 -11.97
N ARG A 72 10.26 -7.85 -13.00
CA ARG A 72 10.47 -6.59 -13.72
C ARG A 72 10.27 -5.39 -12.79
N LEU A 73 9.24 -5.42 -11.95
CA LEU A 73 8.97 -4.36 -10.98
C LEU A 73 10.13 -4.24 -9.98
N TRP A 74 10.67 -5.35 -9.49
CA TRP A 74 11.84 -5.35 -8.61
C TRP A 74 13.07 -4.74 -9.26
N ARG A 75 13.28 -4.98 -10.55
CA ARG A 75 14.37 -4.33 -11.32
C ARG A 75 14.18 -2.81 -11.35
N ASP A 76 12.95 -2.35 -11.60
CA ASP A 76 12.64 -0.92 -11.64
C ASP A 76 12.83 -0.29 -10.24
N VAL A 77 12.41 -0.97 -9.16
CA VAL A 77 12.62 -0.55 -7.77
C VAL A 77 14.11 -0.49 -7.44
N PHE A 78 14.87 -1.51 -7.83
CA PHE A 78 16.31 -1.55 -7.61
C PHE A 78 16.99 -0.36 -8.28
N THR A 79 16.71 -0.14 -9.55
CA THR A 79 17.31 0.97 -10.32
C THR A 79 16.90 2.33 -9.78
N GLY A 80 15.65 2.48 -9.33
CA GLY A 80 15.11 3.76 -8.88
C GLY A 80 15.40 4.13 -7.43
N VAL A 81 15.58 3.13 -6.55
CA VAL A 81 15.73 3.38 -5.11
C VAL A 81 16.82 2.52 -4.47
N VAL A 82 16.71 1.19 -4.57
CA VAL A 82 17.51 0.27 -3.76
C VAL A 82 18.99 0.36 -4.10
N GLY A 83 19.34 0.55 -5.37
CA GLY A 83 20.73 0.64 -5.84
C GLY A 83 21.53 1.76 -5.18
N LEU A 84 20.89 2.90 -4.85
CA LEU A 84 21.53 3.98 -4.10
C LEU A 84 21.99 3.52 -2.72
N TYR A 85 21.07 2.86 -1.98
CA TYR A 85 21.38 2.38 -0.63
C TYR A 85 22.32 1.19 -0.64
N TYR A 86 22.19 0.30 -1.63
CA TYR A 86 23.14 -0.80 -1.84
C TYR A 86 24.57 -0.28 -1.97
N ASN A 87 24.79 0.68 -2.85
CA ASN A 87 26.11 1.27 -3.05
C ASN A 87 26.62 2.00 -1.80
N LEU A 88 25.74 2.71 -1.10
CA LEU A 88 26.07 3.39 0.15
C LEU A 88 26.50 2.39 1.23
N PHE A 89 25.74 1.33 1.44
CA PHE A 89 26.04 0.35 2.47
C PHE A 89 27.30 -0.45 2.14
N SER A 90 27.50 -0.81 0.88
CA SER A 90 28.75 -1.44 0.42
C SER A 90 29.98 -0.53 0.62
N HIS A 91 29.82 0.79 0.45
CA HIS A 91 30.87 1.75 0.74
C HIS A 91 31.19 1.83 2.23
N LEU A 92 30.16 1.90 3.09
CA LEU A 92 30.33 1.94 4.55
C LEU A 92 30.99 0.66 5.08
N GLU A 93 30.66 -0.49 4.51
CA GLU A 93 31.27 -1.78 4.82
C GLU A 93 32.72 -1.80 4.35
N GLY A 94 33.00 -1.40 3.11
CA GLY A 94 34.35 -1.33 2.54
C GLY A 94 35.31 -0.32 3.23
N THR A 95 34.74 0.67 3.93
CA THR A 95 35.53 1.62 4.76
C THR A 95 35.57 1.25 6.24
N GLU A 96 35.15 0.03 6.60
CA GLU A 96 35.09 -0.48 7.97
C GLU A 96 34.24 0.40 8.93
N THR A 97 33.41 1.29 8.38
CA THR A 97 32.48 2.12 9.17
C THR A 97 31.25 1.31 9.59
N LEU A 98 30.85 0.35 8.76
CA LEU A 98 29.75 -0.57 9.01
C LEU A 98 30.29 -1.99 9.12
N ASP A 99 30.09 -2.60 10.26
CA ASP A 99 30.34 -4.02 10.51
C ASP A 99 29.00 -4.74 10.58
N ILE A 100 28.75 -5.64 9.62
CA ILE A 100 27.48 -6.38 9.50
C ILE A 100 27.30 -7.44 10.60
N ASP A 101 28.38 -7.86 11.26
CA ASP A 101 28.37 -8.79 12.36
C ASP A 101 28.13 -8.09 13.72
N ASN A 102 28.18 -6.76 13.74
CA ASN A 102 27.94 -5.95 14.93
C ASN A 102 26.48 -5.54 15.04
N GLU A 103 25.75 -6.09 16.00
CA GLU A 103 24.32 -5.82 16.23
C GLU A 103 24.03 -4.32 16.44
N ILE A 104 24.95 -3.58 17.08
CA ILE A 104 24.78 -2.13 17.31
C ILE A 104 24.85 -1.37 15.99
N HIS A 105 25.78 -1.74 15.10
CA HIS A 105 25.89 -1.13 13.79
C HIS A 105 24.63 -1.40 12.96
N ILE A 106 24.13 -2.64 12.98
CA ILE A 106 22.87 -3.02 12.29
C ILE A 106 21.69 -2.28 12.87
N PHE A 107 21.58 -2.17 14.21
CA PHE A 107 20.54 -1.39 14.85
C PHE A 107 20.58 0.10 14.42
N CYS A 108 21.75 0.72 14.44
CA CYS A 108 21.94 2.11 14.00
C CYS A 108 21.57 2.28 12.52
N LEU A 109 21.98 1.33 11.67
CA LEU A 109 21.64 1.32 10.25
C LEU A 109 20.14 1.27 10.05
N HIS A 110 19.43 0.34 10.72
CA HIS A 110 17.98 0.23 10.65
C HIS A 110 17.31 1.52 11.16
N TYR A 111 17.73 2.03 12.30
CA TYR A 111 17.16 3.24 12.89
C TYR A 111 17.24 4.45 11.95
N VAL A 112 18.38 4.63 11.30
CA VAL A 112 18.63 5.78 10.41
C VAL A 112 18.00 5.58 9.03
N TYR A 113 18.16 4.39 8.45
CA TYR A 113 17.87 4.20 7.02
C TYR A 113 16.52 3.60 6.72
N LEU A 114 15.89 2.79 7.59
CA LEU A 114 14.56 2.25 7.32
C LEU A 114 13.52 3.35 7.01
N PRO A 115 13.41 4.43 7.82
CA PRO A 115 12.46 5.50 7.50
C PRO A 115 12.78 6.21 6.19
N ARG A 116 14.07 6.40 5.88
CA ARG A 116 14.53 7.07 4.66
C ARG A 116 14.26 6.23 3.42
N ILE A 117 14.57 4.93 3.47
CA ILE A 117 14.28 3.98 2.39
C ILE A 117 12.78 3.95 2.14
N ASN A 118 11.97 3.83 3.19
CA ASN A 118 10.52 3.78 3.07
C ASN A 118 9.92 5.06 2.49
N ASN A 119 10.45 6.23 2.84
CA ASN A 119 10.05 7.48 2.21
C ASN A 119 10.42 7.52 0.71
N HIS A 120 11.61 7.08 0.33
CA HIS A 120 12.01 6.97 -1.08
C HIS A 120 11.14 5.98 -1.86
N LEU A 121 10.85 4.81 -1.27
CA LEU A 121 9.95 3.82 -1.86
C LEU A 121 8.54 4.38 -2.06
N HIS A 122 8.06 5.18 -1.10
CA HIS A 122 6.76 5.85 -1.20
C HIS A 122 6.72 6.84 -2.36
N VAL A 123 7.72 7.73 -2.46
CA VAL A 123 7.82 8.71 -3.55
C VAL A 123 7.95 8.01 -4.91
N TRP A 124 8.80 6.99 -4.99
CA TRP A 124 8.96 6.19 -6.20
C TRP A 124 7.67 5.50 -6.61
N LYS A 125 6.95 4.88 -5.67
CA LYS A 125 5.65 4.25 -5.89
C LYS A 125 4.64 5.23 -6.47
N GLU A 126 4.53 6.43 -5.90
CA GLU A 126 3.63 7.47 -6.38
C GLU A 126 3.97 7.93 -7.81
N GLY A 127 5.24 7.98 -8.18
CA GLY A 127 5.68 8.23 -9.55
C GLY A 127 5.33 7.07 -10.49
N TRP A 128 5.63 5.85 -10.06
CA TRP A 128 5.42 4.65 -10.87
C TRP A 128 3.95 4.38 -11.19
N ILE A 129 3.03 4.56 -10.24
CA ILE A 129 1.59 4.35 -10.49
C ILE A 129 0.99 5.37 -11.47
N ARG A 130 1.68 6.48 -11.75
CA ARG A 130 1.30 7.52 -12.71
C ARG A 130 2.07 7.43 -14.02
N LYS A 131 3.03 6.52 -14.14
CA LYS A 131 3.83 6.33 -15.37
C LYS A 131 3.00 5.57 -16.42
N PRO A 132 2.88 6.07 -17.65
CA PRO A 132 2.20 5.36 -18.73
C PRO A 132 2.90 4.03 -19.07
N ILE A 133 2.12 2.98 -19.30
CA ILE A 133 2.61 1.67 -19.73
C ILE A 133 2.35 1.53 -21.23
N CYS A 134 3.42 1.47 -22.02
CA CYS A 134 3.33 1.42 -23.49
C CYS A 134 2.52 0.22 -24.00
N THR A 135 2.65 -0.94 -23.33
CA THR A 135 1.92 -2.18 -23.70
C THR A 135 0.44 -2.15 -23.35
N GLU A 136 -0.02 -1.15 -22.61
CA GLU A 136 -1.40 -1.01 -22.14
C GLU A 136 -2.03 0.30 -22.68
N ASN A 137 -1.83 0.57 -23.97
CA ASN A 137 -2.34 1.77 -24.64
C ASN A 137 -1.97 3.08 -23.93
N SER A 138 -0.77 3.16 -23.38
CA SER A 138 -0.27 4.29 -22.60
C SER A 138 -1.10 4.62 -21.35
N MET A 139 -1.94 3.70 -20.89
CA MET A 139 -2.64 3.86 -19.61
C MET A 139 -1.67 3.68 -18.45
N THR A 140 -1.90 4.45 -17.39
CA THR A 140 -1.13 4.31 -16.16
C THR A 140 -1.67 3.14 -15.31
N PRO A 141 -0.86 2.55 -14.41
CA PRO A 141 -1.33 1.53 -13.47
C PRO A 141 -2.56 1.97 -12.68
N ARG A 142 -2.63 3.25 -12.29
CA ARG A 142 -3.78 3.82 -11.60
C ARG A 142 -5.04 3.83 -12.47
N GLN A 143 -4.92 4.21 -13.75
CA GLN A 143 -6.04 4.21 -14.69
C GLN A 143 -6.53 2.78 -14.96
N LEU A 144 -5.60 1.82 -15.12
CA LEU A 144 -5.93 0.41 -15.30
C LEU A 144 -6.70 -0.15 -14.09
N PHE A 145 -6.25 0.18 -12.87
CA PHE A 145 -6.94 -0.22 -11.65
C PHE A 145 -8.36 0.34 -11.58
N ILE A 146 -8.53 1.66 -11.79
CA ILE A 146 -9.84 2.32 -11.76
C ILE A 146 -10.76 1.75 -12.85
N SER A 147 -10.27 1.58 -14.09
CA SER A 147 -11.04 0.98 -15.18
C SER A 147 -11.46 -0.45 -14.87
N GLY A 148 -10.57 -1.24 -14.26
CA GLY A 148 -10.86 -2.59 -13.80
C GLY A 148 -11.97 -2.60 -12.75
N MET A 149 -11.89 -1.73 -11.76
CA MET A 149 -12.90 -1.59 -10.72
C MET A 149 -14.26 -1.17 -11.29
N MET A 150 -14.30 -0.21 -12.21
CA MET A 150 -15.55 0.20 -12.87
C MET A 150 -16.20 -0.93 -13.67
N ARG A 151 -15.40 -1.76 -14.36
CA ARG A 151 -15.93 -2.94 -15.08
C ARG A 151 -16.53 -3.98 -14.16
N ILE A 152 -15.96 -4.16 -12.97
CA ILE A 152 -16.44 -5.12 -11.97
C ILE A 152 -17.66 -4.57 -11.20
N ALA A 153 -17.77 -3.25 -11.02
CA ALA A 153 -18.89 -2.61 -10.33
C ALA A 153 -20.26 -2.89 -10.97
N GLY A 154 -20.31 -3.15 -12.29
CA GLY A 154 -21.52 -3.55 -13.01
C GLY A 154 -21.82 -5.05 -12.97
N SER A 155 -20.92 -5.85 -12.40
CA SER A 155 -21.07 -7.30 -12.30
C SER A 155 -21.56 -7.70 -10.90
N SER A 156 -22.18 -8.88 -10.77
CA SER A 156 -22.68 -9.43 -9.50
C SER A 156 -21.56 -9.84 -8.51
N HIS A 157 -20.33 -9.40 -8.73
CA HIS A 157 -19.22 -9.67 -7.82
C HIS A 157 -19.38 -8.86 -6.53
N THR A 158 -19.66 -9.56 -5.44
CA THR A 158 -19.93 -9.04 -4.10
C THR A 158 -18.92 -8.01 -3.61
N ILE A 159 -17.64 -8.18 -3.95
CA ILE A 159 -16.54 -7.33 -3.48
C ILE A 159 -16.54 -5.95 -4.11
N ALA A 160 -16.89 -5.85 -5.39
CA ALA A 160 -17.01 -4.53 -6.02
C ALA A 160 -18.17 -3.74 -5.39
N LYS A 161 -19.26 -4.41 -5.00
CA LYS A 161 -20.37 -3.81 -4.27
C LYS A 161 -19.94 -3.29 -2.90
N GLU A 162 -19.31 -4.12 -2.10
CA GLU A 162 -18.82 -3.76 -0.76
C GLU A 162 -17.86 -2.56 -0.83
N MET A 163 -16.90 -2.59 -1.75
CA MET A 163 -15.93 -1.50 -1.90
C MET A 163 -16.56 -0.18 -2.39
N PHE A 164 -17.62 -0.24 -3.21
CA PHE A 164 -18.36 0.95 -3.61
C PHE A 164 -19.34 1.43 -2.54
N GLU A 165 -19.87 0.55 -1.72
CA GLU A 165 -20.68 0.88 -0.55
C GLU A 165 -19.82 1.55 0.53
N ASP A 166 -18.64 1.00 0.86
CA ASP A 166 -17.67 1.60 1.76
C ASP A 166 -17.21 2.99 1.28
N LEU A 167 -16.93 3.15 -0.02
CA LEU A 167 -16.56 4.45 -0.58
C LEU A 167 -17.70 5.47 -0.52
N ARG A 168 -18.94 5.02 -0.62
CA ARG A 168 -20.13 5.89 -0.43
C ARG A 168 -20.30 6.29 1.03
N GLU A 169 -20.10 5.37 1.95
CA GLU A 169 -20.20 5.62 3.39
C GLU A 169 -19.09 6.59 3.87
N VAL A 170 -17.84 6.35 3.48
CA VAL A 170 -16.70 7.24 3.77
C VAL A 170 -16.92 8.64 3.16
N ARG A 171 -17.48 8.70 1.96
CA ARG A 171 -17.82 9.98 1.32
C ARG A 171 -18.94 10.69 2.06
N SER A 172 -19.97 9.96 2.49
CA SER A 172 -21.08 10.51 3.27
C SER A 172 -20.63 10.99 4.64
N GLN A 173 -19.78 10.24 5.34
CA GLN A 173 -19.22 10.65 6.64
C GLN A 173 -18.31 11.89 6.51
N LYS A 174 -17.51 11.98 5.45
CA LYS A 174 -16.69 13.18 5.17
C LYS A 174 -17.54 14.42 4.89
N TYR A 175 -18.63 14.27 4.16
CA TYR A 175 -19.60 15.35 3.93
C TYR A 175 -20.33 15.76 5.21
N LEU A 176 -20.77 14.79 6.01
CA LEU A 176 -21.38 15.05 7.33
C LEU A 176 -20.43 15.77 8.29
N HIS A 177 -19.17 15.36 8.33
CA HIS A 177 -18.15 16.03 9.14
C HIS A 177 -17.88 17.47 8.68
N LEU A 178 -17.83 17.72 7.37
CA LEU A 178 -17.70 19.06 6.79
C LEU A 178 -18.93 19.94 7.08
N LEU A 179 -20.14 19.41 6.96
CA LEU A 179 -21.37 20.11 7.27
C LEU A 179 -21.47 20.46 8.76
N ASN A 180 -21.08 19.54 9.65
CA ASN A 180 -21.05 19.78 11.09
C ASN A 180 -19.99 20.85 11.46
N LYS A 181 -18.84 20.84 10.80
CA LYS A 181 -17.79 21.85 10.99
C LYS A 181 -18.21 23.23 10.50
N LEU A 182 -18.90 23.31 9.38
CA LEU A 182 -19.46 24.56 8.86
C LEU A 182 -20.61 25.05 9.74
N GLY A 183 -21.48 24.16 10.21
CA GLY A 183 -22.58 24.51 11.12
C GLY A 183 -22.10 25.07 12.47
N SER A 184 -21.06 24.51 13.05
CA SER A 184 -20.45 25.00 14.30
C SER A 184 -19.77 26.36 14.12
N GLN A 185 -19.14 26.63 12.97
CA GLN A 185 -18.59 27.95 12.65
C GLN A 185 -19.67 29.02 12.47
N TRP A 186 -20.82 28.65 11.88
CA TRP A 186 -21.98 29.56 11.76
C TRP A 186 -22.57 29.93 13.12
N GLN A 187 -22.71 28.98 14.03
CA GLN A 187 -23.21 29.24 15.39
C GLN A 187 -22.27 30.12 16.21
N GLN A 188 -20.95 29.97 16.05
CA GLN A 188 -19.95 30.82 16.70
C GLN A 188 -19.96 32.26 16.16
N ASN A 189 -20.21 32.45 14.87
CA ASN A 189 -20.23 33.76 14.24
C ASN A 189 -21.57 34.51 14.43
N CYS A 190 -22.69 33.81 14.63
CA CYS A 190 -23.99 34.42 14.93
C CYS A 190 -24.19 34.75 16.42
N GLY A 191 -23.38 34.15 17.31
CA GLY A 191 -23.49 34.40 18.78
C GLY A 191 -22.84 35.68 19.28
N THR A 192 -22.23 36.52 18.42
CA THR A 192 -21.54 37.75 18.79
C THR A 192 -22.25 39.02 18.31
N SER A 193 -23.55 38.96 18.04
CA SER A 193 -24.35 40.20 17.83
C SER A 193 -24.63 40.85 19.17
N LYS A 194 -23.86 41.89 19.47
CA LYS A 194 -24.02 42.74 20.64
C LYS A 194 -25.43 43.34 20.67
N GLU A 195 -26.08 43.26 21.85
CA GLU A 195 -27.26 44.05 22.18
C GLU A 195 -26.99 45.54 21.96
N PRO A 196 -27.97 46.30 21.40
CA PRO A 196 -27.87 47.77 21.34
C PRO A 196 -28.01 48.33 22.77
N ARG A 197 -27.06 49.15 23.19
CA ARG A 197 -27.17 49.96 24.41
C ARG A 197 -28.26 50.95 24.21
N GLU A 198 -29.29 50.90 25.05
CA GLU A 198 -30.25 52.01 25.25
C GLU A 198 -29.53 53.20 25.86
N VAL A 199 -29.80 54.39 25.29
CA VAL A 199 -29.45 55.69 25.83
C VAL A 199 -30.76 56.34 26.26
#